data_d3e81bf0227d8e00275e461cc427f59a
#
_entry.id   d3e81bf0227d8e00275e461cc427f59a
#
_cell.length_a   1.000
_cell.length_b   1.000
_cell.length_c   1.000
_cell.angle_alpha   90.00
_cell.angle_beta   90.00
_cell.angle_gamma   90.00
#
_symmetry.space_group_name_H-M   'P 1'
#
loop_
_entity.id
_entity.type
_entity.pdbx_description
1 polymer ?
#
loop_
_entity_poly.entity_id
_entity_poly.type
_entity_poly.pdbx_seq_one_letter_code
_entity_poly.pdbx_strand_id
1 'polypeptide(L)'
;GHGSMFHTHWHYVCHFSVMVMGAMVCVYREKISSGKLWVDLLLLTVSFIAYFAIVAVGKGATDWRWYTQLAALVPLHSFCYFGYKVCMHGWCGKLMTHGIWRWPIGWIASLTLEIYVVQFHVITDRFNALFPLNWFIVFGLVCVTAYLLRVIVNVFLQFMGKDPWFWRQCLRI
;
A
#
# COMPACT_ATOMS: atom_id res chain seq x y z
N GLY A 1 23.39 -20.21 -12.20
CA GLY A 1 22.88 -19.50 -11.03
C GLY A 1 23.22 -18.02 -10.90
N HIS A 2 23.48 -17.25 -12.01
CA HIS A 2 23.80 -15.80 -11.90
C HIS A 2 22.59 -14.87 -12.12
N GLY A 3 21.39 -15.41 -12.29
CA GLY A 3 20.19 -14.59 -12.60
C GLY A 3 19.45 -14.00 -11.41
N SER A 4 19.71 -14.43 -10.17
CA SER A 4 18.85 -14.06 -9.04
C SER A 4 19.17 -12.69 -8.38
N MET A 5 20.41 -12.23 -8.46
CA MET A 5 20.84 -11.00 -7.79
C MET A 5 20.28 -9.71 -8.44
N PHE A 6 20.18 -9.65 -9.76
CA PHE A 6 19.66 -8.48 -10.47
C PHE A 6 18.15 -8.27 -10.27
N HIS A 7 17.37 -9.34 -10.06
CA HIS A 7 15.93 -9.25 -9.90
C HIS A 7 15.50 -8.57 -8.58
N THR A 8 16.28 -8.70 -7.53
CA THR A 8 15.96 -8.17 -6.20
C THR A 8 16.11 -6.63 -6.15
N HIS A 9 17.10 -6.07 -6.84
CA HIS A 9 17.37 -4.63 -6.80
C HIS A 9 16.28 -3.78 -7.47
N TRP A 10 15.68 -4.25 -8.56
CA TRP A 10 14.62 -3.53 -9.26
C TRP A 10 13.33 -3.41 -8.47
N HIS A 11 13.01 -4.38 -7.63
CA HIS A 11 11.85 -4.27 -6.73
C HIS A 11 12.02 -3.09 -5.76
N TYR A 12 13.21 -2.89 -5.22
CA TYR A 12 13.47 -1.75 -4.32
C TYR A 12 13.33 -0.41 -5.05
N VAL A 13 13.83 -0.30 -6.28
CA VAL A 13 13.68 0.92 -7.09
C VAL A 13 12.21 1.23 -7.37
N CYS A 14 11.42 0.21 -7.72
CA CYS A 14 9.98 0.37 -7.94
C CYS A 14 9.26 0.87 -6.69
N HIS A 15 9.51 0.26 -5.54
CA HIS A 15 8.90 0.67 -4.28
C HIS A 15 9.33 2.08 -3.88
N PHE A 16 10.62 2.39 -4.00
CA PHE A 16 11.15 3.72 -3.71
C PHE A 16 10.51 4.79 -4.59
N SER A 17 10.38 4.55 -5.91
CA SER A 17 9.76 5.50 -6.83
C SER A 17 8.29 5.81 -6.50
N VAL A 18 7.52 4.80 -6.09
CA VAL A 18 6.12 4.98 -5.65
C VAL A 18 6.07 5.78 -4.33
N MET A 19 6.99 5.53 -3.40
CA MET A 19 7.07 6.32 -2.16
C MET A 19 7.40 7.79 -2.43
N VAL A 20 8.39 8.06 -3.30
CA VAL A 20 8.75 9.42 -3.71
C VAL A 20 7.56 10.11 -4.38
N MET A 21 6.86 9.43 -5.27
CA MET A 21 5.65 9.95 -5.90
C MET A 21 4.57 10.28 -4.85
N GLY A 22 4.33 9.40 -3.89
CA GLY A 22 3.41 9.66 -2.78
C GLY A 22 3.78 10.92 -1.99
N ALA A 23 5.06 11.10 -1.69
CA ALA A 23 5.56 12.30 -1.03
C ALA A 23 5.36 13.56 -1.89
N MET A 24 5.66 13.50 -3.21
CA MET A 24 5.41 14.60 -4.14
C MET A 24 3.94 14.98 -4.22
N VAL A 25 3.04 14.00 -4.33
CA VAL A 25 1.59 14.21 -4.34
C VAL A 25 1.13 14.89 -3.05
N CYS A 26 1.69 14.49 -1.90
CA CYS A 26 1.38 15.13 -0.62
C CYS A 26 1.82 16.60 -0.57
N VAL A 27 3.04 16.91 -1.04
CA VAL A 27 3.60 18.28 -1.08
C VAL A 27 2.79 19.17 -2.04
N TYR A 28 2.42 18.65 -3.21
CA TYR A 28 1.72 19.40 -4.25
C TYR A 28 0.20 19.24 -4.21
N ARG A 29 -0.36 18.68 -3.13
CA ARG A 29 -1.79 18.38 -3.01
C ARG A 29 -2.72 19.57 -3.34
N GLU A 30 -2.30 20.79 -2.98
CA GLU A 30 -3.10 22.01 -3.22
C GLU A 30 -3.13 22.41 -4.71
N LYS A 31 -2.13 21.99 -5.49
CA LYS A 31 -2.06 22.24 -6.94
C LYS A 31 -2.76 21.17 -7.77
N ILE A 32 -3.07 20.03 -7.16
CA ILE A 32 -3.75 18.91 -7.84
C ILE A 32 -5.25 19.20 -7.83
N SER A 33 -5.77 19.65 -8.96
CA SER A 33 -7.22 19.84 -9.13
C SER A 33 -7.90 18.49 -9.39
N SER A 34 -9.00 18.24 -8.71
CA SER A 34 -9.90 17.13 -9.03
C SER A 34 -10.57 17.44 -10.37
N GLY A 35 -10.37 16.56 -11.35
CA GLY A 35 -11.02 16.62 -12.66
C GLY A 35 -12.46 16.11 -12.60
N LYS A 36 -13.01 15.69 -13.74
CA LYS A 36 -14.30 14.99 -13.76
C LYS A 36 -14.12 13.58 -13.20
N LEU A 37 -14.92 13.18 -12.22
CA LEU A 37 -14.83 11.86 -11.57
C LEU A 37 -14.78 10.69 -12.57
N TRP A 38 -15.62 10.73 -13.62
CA TRP A 38 -15.65 9.67 -14.63
C TRP A 38 -14.34 9.54 -15.40
N VAL A 39 -13.66 10.66 -15.68
CA VAL A 39 -12.37 10.67 -16.36
C VAL A 39 -11.30 10.08 -15.46
N ASP A 40 -11.27 10.48 -14.20
CA ASP A 40 -10.31 9.97 -13.22
C ASP A 40 -10.51 8.46 -12.97
N LEU A 41 -11.77 7.99 -12.90
CA LEU A 41 -12.10 6.56 -12.79
C LEU A 41 -11.72 5.77 -14.04
N LEU A 42 -11.97 6.32 -15.22
CA LEU A 42 -11.58 5.67 -16.48
C LEU A 42 -10.07 5.52 -16.57
N LEU A 43 -9.32 6.59 -16.29
CA LEU A 43 -7.86 6.57 -16.31
C LEU A 43 -7.28 5.65 -15.23
N LEU A 44 -7.90 5.58 -14.05
CA LEU A 44 -7.56 4.63 -13.01
C LEU A 44 -7.74 3.18 -13.51
N THR A 45 -8.88 2.87 -14.13
CA THR A 45 -9.20 1.54 -14.66
C THR A 45 -8.25 1.16 -15.79
N VAL A 46 -7.99 2.08 -16.72
CA VAL A 46 -7.05 1.85 -17.84
C VAL A 46 -5.65 1.58 -17.30
N SER A 47 -5.18 2.38 -16.33
CA SER A 47 -3.86 2.18 -15.70
C SER A 47 -3.77 0.84 -14.98
N PHE A 48 -4.85 0.42 -14.30
CA PHE A 48 -4.93 -0.88 -13.64
C PHE A 48 -4.81 -2.04 -14.65
N ILE A 49 -5.61 -2.00 -15.71
CA ILE A 49 -5.60 -3.03 -16.75
C ILE A 49 -4.23 -3.07 -17.44
N ALA A 50 -3.66 -1.91 -17.80
CA ALA A 50 -2.37 -1.81 -18.44
C ALA A 50 -1.25 -2.39 -17.56
N TYR A 51 -1.27 -2.11 -16.25
CA TYR A 51 -0.31 -2.68 -15.31
C TYR A 51 -0.36 -4.22 -15.32
N PHE A 52 -1.54 -4.80 -15.15
CA PHE A 52 -1.68 -6.27 -15.13
C PHE A 52 -1.38 -6.91 -16.48
N ALA A 53 -1.73 -6.27 -17.59
CA ALA A 53 -1.39 -6.75 -18.93
C ALA A 53 0.13 -6.81 -19.13
N ILE A 54 0.86 -5.76 -18.77
CA ILE A 54 2.33 -5.74 -18.87
C ILE A 54 2.96 -6.79 -17.95
N VAL A 55 2.47 -6.94 -16.72
CA VAL A 55 2.95 -7.96 -15.79
C VAL A 55 2.68 -9.38 -16.30
N ALA A 56 1.51 -9.61 -16.91
CA ALA A 56 1.16 -10.91 -17.48
C ALA A 56 2.07 -11.28 -18.65
N VAL A 57 2.33 -10.33 -19.56
CA VAL A 57 3.28 -10.49 -20.67
C VAL A 57 4.69 -10.77 -20.13
N GLY A 58 5.11 -10.06 -19.09
CA GLY A 58 6.43 -10.24 -18.48
C GLY A 58 6.65 -11.60 -17.83
N LYS A 59 5.59 -12.29 -17.40
CA LYS A 59 5.69 -13.67 -16.84
C LYS A 59 6.09 -14.70 -17.89
N GLY A 60 5.72 -14.49 -19.15
CA GLY A 60 6.04 -15.40 -20.26
C GLY A 60 7.41 -15.16 -20.91
N ALA A 61 8.04 -14.02 -20.67
CA ALA A 61 9.26 -13.59 -21.35
C ALA A 61 10.47 -13.69 -20.42
N THR A 62 11.38 -14.62 -20.69
CA THR A 62 12.61 -14.80 -19.89
C THR A 62 13.63 -13.69 -20.13
N ASP A 63 13.81 -13.25 -21.38
CA ASP A 63 14.87 -12.31 -21.77
C ASP A 63 14.48 -10.84 -21.65
N TRP A 64 13.17 -10.53 -21.74
CA TRP A 64 12.64 -9.17 -21.69
C TRP A 64 12.05 -8.75 -20.34
N ARG A 65 12.25 -9.56 -19.32
CA ARG A 65 11.61 -9.40 -18.02
C ARG A 65 11.90 -8.07 -17.34
N TRP A 66 13.10 -7.54 -17.48
CA TRP A 66 13.47 -6.26 -16.88
C TRP A 66 12.84 -5.07 -17.63
N TYR A 67 12.70 -5.12 -18.95
CA TYR A 67 12.01 -4.09 -19.73
C TYR A 67 10.53 -4.01 -19.36
N THR A 68 9.88 -5.16 -19.17
CA THR A 68 8.48 -5.22 -18.76
C THR A 68 8.28 -4.67 -17.34
N GLN A 69 9.23 -4.85 -16.44
CA GLN A 69 9.20 -4.25 -15.12
C GLN A 69 9.32 -2.73 -15.17
N LEU A 70 10.24 -2.18 -15.99
CA LEU A 70 10.34 -0.75 -16.20
C LEU A 70 9.09 -0.17 -16.87
N ALA A 71 8.57 -0.85 -17.88
CA ALA A 71 7.34 -0.43 -18.55
C ALA A 71 6.13 -0.43 -17.61
N ALA A 72 6.07 -1.38 -16.66
CA ALA A 72 5.01 -1.45 -15.66
C ALA A 72 5.05 -0.29 -14.63
N LEU A 73 6.19 0.42 -14.49
CA LEU A 73 6.26 1.58 -13.61
C LEU A 73 5.33 2.70 -14.05
N VAL A 74 5.21 2.95 -15.36
CA VAL A 74 4.38 4.02 -15.89
C VAL A 74 2.90 3.84 -15.50
N PRO A 75 2.25 2.69 -15.81
CA PRO A 75 0.87 2.49 -15.39
C PRO A 75 0.73 2.35 -13.86
N LEU A 76 1.75 1.87 -13.13
CA LEU A 76 1.72 1.84 -11.67
C LEU A 76 1.66 3.25 -11.07
N HIS A 77 2.51 4.17 -11.54
CA HIS A 77 2.47 5.56 -11.08
C HIS A 77 1.18 6.26 -11.49
N SER A 78 0.70 6.01 -12.71
CA SER A 78 -0.59 6.53 -13.18
C SER A 78 -1.74 6.02 -12.31
N PHE A 79 -1.74 4.74 -11.97
CA PHE A 79 -2.73 4.14 -11.06
C PHE A 79 -2.73 4.80 -9.68
N CYS A 80 -1.56 5.01 -9.07
CA CYS A 80 -1.44 5.68 -7.78
C CYS A 80 -1.93 7.14 -7.85
N TYR A 81 -1.56 7.86 -8.92
CA TYR A 81 -1.96 9.25 -9.10
C TYR A 81 -3.47 9.42 -9.30
N PHE A 82 -4.07 8.65 -10.19
CA PHE A 82 -5.52 8.72 -10.42
C PHE A 82 -6.31 8.15 -9.24
N GLY A 83 -5.78 7.15 -8.55
CA GLY A 83 -6.33 6.66 -7.29
C GLY A 83 -6.40 7.77 -6.24
N TYR A 84 -5.34 8.54 -6.09
CA TYR A 84 -5.33 9.71 -5.21
C TYR A 84 -6.37 10.75 -5.64
N LYS A 85 -6.46 11.09 -6.94
CA LYS A 85 -7.46 12.04 -7.47
C LYS A 85 -8.89 11.57 -7.20
N VAL A 86 -9.18 10.29 -7.40
CA VAL A 86 -10.50 9.71 -7.08
C VAL A 86 -10.81 9.84 -5.58
N CYS A 87 -9.82 9.62 -4.71
CA CYS A 87 -9.99 9.80 -3.26
C CYS A 87 -10.24 11.27 -2.86
N MET A 88 -9.77 12.24 -3.64
CA MET A 88 -10.04 13.66 -3.39
C MET A 88 -11.45 14.10 -3.76
N HIS A 89 -12.20 13.31 -4.52
CA HIS A 89 -13.58 13.65 -4.83
C HIS A 89 -14.48 13.64 -3.59
N GLY A 90 -15.39 14.63 -3.50
CA GLY A 90 -16.20 14.89 -2.32
C GLY A 90 -17.06 13.71 -1.83
N TRP A 91 -17.42 12.74 -2.69
CA TRP A 91 -18.15 11.56 -2.25
C TRP A 91 -17.27 10.61 -1.41
N CYS A 92 -15.99 10.49 -1.74
CA CYS A 92 -15.02 9.69 -0.99
C CYS A 92 -14.79 10.31 0.40
N GLY A 93 -14.67 11.65 0.46
CA GLY A 93 -14.62 12.39 1.71
C GLY A 93 -15.86 12.15 2.59
N LYS A 94 -17.05 12.15 1.99
CA LYS A 94 -18.31 11.84 2.70
C LYS A 94 -18.33 10.40 3.21
N LEU A 95 -17.84 9.43 2.43
CA LEU A 95 -17.74 8.04 2.85
C LEU A 95 -16.79 7.87 4.04
N MET A 96 -15.64 8.56 4.00
CA MET A 96 -14.64 8.50 5.08
C MET A 96 -15.08 9.24 6.35
N THR A 97 -15.93 10.25 6.23
CA THR A 97 -16.46 10.99 7.40
C THR A 97 -17.71 10.36 7.99
N HIS A 98 -18.41 9.47 7.26
CA HIS A 98 -19.61 8.79 7.77
C HIS A 98 -19.27 7.73 8.82
N GLY A 99 -19.98 7.76 9.95
CA GLY A 99 -19.65 7.13 11.23
C GLY A 99 -19.17 5.66 11.21
N ILE A 100 -19.75 4.80 10.35
CA ILE A 100 -19.43 3.37 10.33
C ILE A 100 -18.04 3.10 9.72
N TRP A 101 -17.68 3.81 8.66
CA TRP A 101 -16.42 3.59 7.92
C TRP A 101 -15.24 4.37 8.47
N ARG A 102 -15.50 5.46 9.19
CA ARG A 102 -14.46 6.32 9.76
C ARG A 102 -13.51 5.57 10.67
N TRP A 103 -14.06 4.71 11.54
CA TRP A 103 -13.25 3.99 12.53
C TRP A 103 -12.33 2.93 11.88
N PRO A 104 -12.82 1.96 11.07
CA PRO A 104 -11.94 0.96 10.46
C PRO A 104 -10.94 1.56 9.47
N ILE A 105 -11.33 2.58 8.68
CA ILE A 105 -10.42 3.24 7.76
C ILE A 105 -9.32 3.99 8.54
N GLY A 106 -9.69 4.73 9.57
CA GLY A 106 -8.72 5.43 10.43
C GLY A 106 -7.77 4.46 11.11
N TRP A 107 -8.28 3.33 11.58
CA TRP A 107 -7.49 2.28 12.23
C TRP A 107 -6.47 1.66 11.27
N ILE A 108 -6.89 1.25 10.07
CA ILE A 108 -6.00 0.71 9.03
C ILE A 108 -4.99 1.77 8.59
N ALA A 109 -5.43 3.01 8.35
CA ALA A 109 -4.56 4.10 7.94
C ALA A 109 -3.46 4.39 8.98
N SER A 110 -3.79 4.29 10.26
CA SER A 110 -2.81 4.50 11.33
C SER A 110 -1.77 3.38 11.41
N LEU A 111 -2.10 2.16 10.96
CA LEU A 111 -1.23 0.98 10.96
C LEU A 111 -0.51 0.77 9.62
N THR A 112 -0.64 1.68 8.66
CA THR A 112 -0.13 1.48 7.29
C THR A 112 1.36 1.16 7.26
N LEU A 113 2.17 1.82 8.08
CA LEU A 113 3.61 1.59 8.15
C LEU A 113 3.93 0.19 8.67
N GLU A 114 3.30 -0.19 9.76
CA GLU A 114 3.48 -1.50 10.40
C GLU A 114 2.98 -2.63 9.49
N ILE A 115 1.84 -2.42 8.81
CA ILE A 115 1.31 -3.35 7.81
C ILE A 115 2.34 -3.56 6.71
N TYR A 116 2.93 -2.48 6.19
CA TYR A 116 3.94 -2.57 5.14
C TYR A 116 5.17 -3.38 5.57
N VAL A 117 5.62 -3.21 6.81
CA VAL A 117 6.78 -3.94 7.35
C VAL A 117 6.46 -5.42 7.55
N VAL A 118 5.28 -5.73 8.08
CA VAL A 118 4.89 -7.09 8.50
C VAL A 118 4.44 -7.96 7.33
N GLN A 119 3.82 -7.37 6.29
CA GLN A 119 3.20 -8.13 5.20
C GLN A 119 4.15 -9.14 4.54
N PHE A 120 5.43 -8.79 4.36
CA PHE A 120 6.41 -9.67 3.73
C PHE A 120 6.76 -10.92 4.56
N HIS A 121 6.48 -10.90 5.87
CA HIS A 121 6.73 -12.02 6.76
C HIS A 121 5.48 -12.87 7.01
N VAL A 122 4.31 -12.28 6.88
CA VAL A 122 3.02 -12.92 7.17
C VAL A 122 2.41 -13.57 5.93
N ILE A 123 2.63 -12.98 4.74
CA ILE A 123 2.10 -13.53 3.49
C ILE A 123 2.83 -14.85 3.20
N THR A 124 2.06 -15.94 3.18
CA THR A 124 2.56 -17.29 2.95
C THR A 124 1.61 -18.05 2.02
N ASP A 125 2.17 -18.96 1.22
CA ASP A 125 1.41 -19.81 0.29
C ASP A 125 0.59 -20.89 0.99
N ARG A 126 0.81 -21.11 2.30
CA ARG A 126 0.13 -22.17 3.08
C ARG A 126 -1.39 -22.06 3.08
N PHE A 127 -1.92 -20.85 2.92
CA PHE A 127 -3.37 -20.60 2.93
C PHE A 127 -4.00 -20.63 1.54
N ASN A 128 -3.24 -20.90 0.47
CA ASN A 128 -3.77 -20.90 -0.90
C ASN A 128 -4.88 -21.93 -1.11
N ALA A 129 -4.87 -23.03 -0.38
CA ALA A 129 -5.91 -24.06 -0.42
C ALA A 129 -7.29 -23.54 0.06
N LEU A 130 -7.34 -22.46 0.82
CA LEU A 130 -8.56 -21.87 1.38
C LEU A 130 -9.13 -20.71 0.52
N PHE A 131 -8.74 -20.61 -0.75
CA PHE A 131 -9.26 -19.56 -1.64
C PHE A 131 -10.78 -19.65 -1.76
N PRO A 132 -11.55 -18.53 -1.67
CA PRO A 132 -11.12 -17.13 -1.52
C PRO A 132 -11.00 -16.63 -0.07
N LEU A 133 -11.25 -17.48 0.93
CA LEU A 133 -11.20 -17.11 2.36
C LEU A 133 -9.80 -16.71 2.83
N ASN A 134 -8.76 -17.22 2.17
CA ASN A 134 -7.38 -16.92 2.49
C ASN A 134 -7.08 -15.41 2.51
N TRP A 135 -7.73 -14.61 1.69
CA TRP A 135 -7.53 -13.16 1.63
C TRP A 135 -7.94 -12.49 2.94
N PHE A 136 -9.08 -12.88 3.49
CA PHE A 136 -9.56 -12.33 4.76
C PHE A 136 -8.70 -12.79 5.94
N ILE A 137 -8.27 -14.06 5.92
CA ILE A 137 -7.41 -14.63 6.95
C ILE A 137 -6.04 -13.94 6.95
N VAL A 138 -5.39 -13.84 5.78
CA VAL A 138 -4.07 -13.21 5.65
C VAL A 138 -4.16 -11.73 6.01
N PHE A 139 -5.19 -11.01 5.52
CA PHE A 139 -5.40 -9.62 5.86
C PHE A 139 -5.60 -9.41 7.36
N GLY A 140 -6.43 -10.23 8.00
CA GLY A 140 -6.63 -10.19 9.44
C GLY A 140 -5.34 -10.46 10.22
N LEU A 141 -4.55 -11.45 9.78
CA LEU A 141 -3.27 -11.80 10.38
C LEU A 141 -2.25 -10.66 10.27
N VAL A 142 -2.17 -10.03 9.09
CA VAL A 142 -1.32 -8.85 8.86
C VAL A 142 -1.74 -7.70 9.78
N CYS A 143 -3.04 -7.41 9.90
CA CYS A 143 -3.53 -6.34 10.76
C CYS A 143 -3.22 -6.60 12.25
N VAL A 144 -3.44 -7.82 12.72
CA VAL A 144 -3.14 -8.22 14.12
C VAL A 144 -1.63 -8.10 14.40
N THR A 145 -0.80 -8.62 13.49
CA THR A 145 0.67 -8.56 13.67
C THR A 145 1.18 -7.12 13.60
N ALA A 146 0.63 -6.28 12.71
CA ALA A 146 0.96 -4.86 12.63
C ALA A 146 0.58 -4.13 13.93
N TYR A 147 -0.59 -4.42 14.49
CA TYR A 147 -1.00 -3.85 15.76
C TYR A 147 -0.07 -4.25 16.91
N LEU A 148 0.30 -5.54 16.99
CA LEU A 148 1.25 -6.02 17.99
C LEU A 148 2.61 -5.34 17.84
N LEU A 149 3.11 -5.20 16.62
CA LEU A 149 4.36 -4.49 16.35
C LEU A 149 4.29 -3.04 16.86
N ARG A 150 3.19 -2.33 16.58
CA ARG A 150 2.98 -0.96 17.07
C ARG A 150 2.99 -0.88 18.60
N VAL A 151 2.30 -1.80 19.27
CA VAL A 151 2.28 -1.87 20.74
C VAL A 151 3.71 -2.08 21.26
N ILE A 152 4.47 -3.00 20.67
CA ILE A 152 5.87 -3.26 21.06
C ILE A 152 6.72 -2.00 20.89
N VAL A 153 6.61 -1.33 19.74
CA VAL A 153 7.35 -0.08 19.47
C VAL A 153 6.97 1.02 20.46
N ASN A 154 5.69 1.20 20.75
CA ASN A 154 5.22 2.19 21.72
C ASN A 154 5.72 1.89 23.13
N VAL A 155 5.70 0.62 23.55
CA VAL A 155 6.27 0.17 24.84
C VAL A 155 7.76 0.48 24.89
N PHE A 156 8.48 0.16 23.82
CA PHE A 156 9.93 0.44 23.74
C PHE A 156 10.24 1.94 23.80
N LEU A 157 9.48 2.76 23.09
CA LEU A 157 9.65 4.21 23.09
C LEU A 157 9.34 4.81 24.48
N GLN A 158 8.32 4.32 25.18
CA GLN A 158 8.03 4.76 26.54
C GLN A 158 9.12 4.33 27.52
N PHE A 159 9.70 3.14 27.33
CA PHE A 159 10.79 2.66 28.17
C PHE A 159 12.07 3.51 28.01
N MET A 160 12.33 4.02 26.78
CA MET A 160 13.44 4.92 26.51
C MET A 160 13.13 6.39 26.81
N GLY A 161 11.86 6.74 26.94
CA GLY A 161 11.41 8.10 27.28
C GLY A 161 11.64 8.41 28.77
N LYS A 162 11.71 9.71 29.08
CA LYS A 162 11.78 10.20 30.48
C LYS A 162 10.39 10.45 31.07
N ASP A 163 9.32 10.22 30.29
CA ASP A 163 7.95 10.49 30.71
C ASP A 163 7.40 9.37 31.60
N PRO A 164 6.43 9.68 32.48
CA PRO A 164 5.82 8.67 33.32
C PRO A 164 5.09 7.62 32.49
N TRP A 165 5.16 6.36 32.93
CA TRP A 165 4.61 5.20 32.25
C TRP A 165 3.08 5.22 32.18
N PHE A 166 2.50 5.22 30.97
CA PHE A 166 1.05 5.19 30.75
C PHE A 166 0.65 4.07 29.79
N TRP A 167 0.07 3.00 30.28
CA TRP A 167 -0.42 1.85 29.49
C TRP A 167 -1.37 2.26 28.36
N ARG A 168 -2.22 3.28 28.61
CA ARG A 168 -3.16 3.78 27.61
C ARG A 168 -2.49 4.38 26.38
N GLN A 169 -1.30 4.91 26.52
CA GLN A 169 -0.55 5.44 25.36
C GLN A 169 0.05 4.32 24.52
N CYS A 170 0.47 3.21 25.12
CA CYS A 170 0.98 2.05 24.39
C CYS A 170 -0.07 1.40 23.49
N LEU A 171 -1.33 1.38 23.96
CA LEU A 171 -2.45 0.75 23.25
C LEU A 171 -3.19 1.70 22.30
N ARG A 172 -2.83 3.01 22.29
CA ARG A 172 -3.49 4.01 21.46
C ARG A 172 -3.01 3.90 20.02
N ILE A 173 -3.99 3.79 19.12
CA ILE A 173 -3.83 3.82 17.66
C ILE A 173 -4.11 5.22 17.15
#